data_2e43ad2ab8b5b2e3078b19abbdc9d136
#
_entry.id   2e43ad2ab8b5b2e3078b19abbdc9d136
#
_cell.length_a   1.000
_cell.length_b   1.000
_cell.length_c   1.000
_cell.angle_alpha   90.00
_cell.angle_beta   90.00
_cell.angle_gamma   90.00
#
_symmetry.space_group_name_H-M   'P 1'
#
loop_
_entity.id
_entity.type
_entity.pdbx_description
1 polymer ?
#
loop_
_entity_poly.entity_id
_entity_poly.type
_entity_poly.pdbx_seq_one_letter_code
_entity_poly.pdbx_strand_id
1 'polypeptide(L)'
;MTRILIAISTSRYSRELVTLALKEADMLRVQHEDVGLDVLYVIESDDLAEVGERVGGEGFLGMSPKQEVLDLLAAEHHRMALRRVHQVREAAEAHGYSVTFTEVQGRFADSVIRYAEKHLNDLILITRADRPFISRVLFGSETERVDRLARRDGLGKVIIKDD
;
A
#
# COMPACT_ATOMS: atom_id res chain seq x y z
N MET A 1 -8.42 -15.63 -15.19
CA MET A 1 -8.57 -14.27 -14.60
C MET A 1 -7.23 -13.76 -14.13
N THR A 2 -6.74 -12.69 -14.72
CA THR A 2 -5.49 -12.03 -14.31
C THR A 2 -5.78 -11.05 -13.18
N ARG A 3 -4.99 -11.07 -12.10
CA ARG A 3 -5.21 -10.22 -10.92
C ARG A 3 -4.07 -9.23 -10.74
N ILE A 4 -4.43 -7.97 -10.65
CA ILE A 4 -3.50 -6.86 -10.42
C ILE A 4 -3.68 -6.35 -9.00
N LEU A 5 -2.60 -6.30 -8.23
CA LEU A 5 -2.56 -5.71 -6.90
C LEU A 5 -1.98 -4.29 -6.98
N ILE A 6 -2.72 -3.32 -6.47
CA ILE A 6 -2.26 -1.96 -6.20
C ILE A 6 -2.05 -1.86 -4.70
N ALA A 7 -0.80 -1.86 -4.23
CA ALA A 7 -0.50 -1.74 -2.81
C ALA A 7 -0.09 -0.31 -2.47
N ILE A 8 -0.83 0.30 -1.57
CA ILE A 8 -0.70 1.69 -1.15
C ILE A 8 -0.64 1.84 0.37
N SER A 9 -0.14 2.96 0.82
CA SER A 9 -0.17 3.39 2.22
C SER A 9 -0.32 4.91 2.29
N THR A 10 -0.28 5.48 3.47
CA THR A 10 -0.31 6.94 3.65
C THR A 10 0.82 7.64 2.89
N SER A 11 2.03 7.08 2.92
CA SER A 11 3.23 7.63 2.27
C SER A 11 3.53 7.02 0.90
N ARG A 12 2.75 6.05 0.44
CA ARG A 12 2.97 5.30 -0.80
C ARG A 12 1.71 5.35 -1.65
N TYR A 13 1.45 6.50 -2.22
CA TYR A 13 0.32 6.73 -3.11
C TYR A 13 0.66 7.83 -4.12
N SER A 14 0.35 7.57 -5.38
CA SER A 14 0.32 8.61 -6.40
C SER A 14 -0.83 8.35 -7.38
N ARG A 15 -1.31 9.40 -8.05
CA ARG A 15 -2.29 9.27 -9.13
C ARG A 15 -1.68 8.55 -10.32
N GLU A 16 -0.40 8.75 -10.54
CA GLU A 16 0.39 8.11 -11.59
C GLU A 16 0.46 6.60 -11.41
N LEU A 17 0.55 6.12 -10.16
CA LEU A 17 0.47 4.68 -9.84
C LEU A 17 -0.87 4.10 -10.28
N VAL A 18 -1.97 4.79 -9.97
CA VAL A 18 -3.32 4.36 -10.36
C VAL A 18 -3.48 4.35 -11.88
N THR A 19 -3.01 5.42 -12.55
CA THR A 19 -3.02 5.51 -14.01
C THR A 19 -2.22 4.39 -14.65
N LEU A 20 -1.04 4.07 -14.11
CA LEU A 20 -0.22 2.97 -14.57
C LEU A 20 -0.93 1.62 -14.40
N ALA A 21 -1.56 1.39 -13.25
CA ALA A 21 -2.31 0.16 -12.98
C ALA A 21 -3.47 -0.04 -13.97
N LEU A 22 -4.20 1.01 -14.27
CA LEU A 22 -5.30 0.97 -15.25
C LEU A 22 -4.78 0.72 -16.67
N LYS A 23 -3.65 1.33 -17.04
CA LYS A 23 -3.00 1.07 -18.34
C LYS A 23 -2.56 -0.38 -18.47
N GLU A 24 -1.96 -0.96 -17.42
CA GLU A 24 -1.60 -2.38 -17.40
C GLU A 24 -2.85 -3.27 -17.49
N ALA A 25 -3.92 -2.91 -16.77
CA ALA A 25 -5.19 -3.63 -16.84
C ALA A 25 -5.78 -3.61 -18.25
N ASP A 26 -5.79 -2.44 -18.91
CA ASP A 26 -6.29 -2.30 -20.28
C ASP A 26 -5.47 -3.13 -21.27
N MET A 27 -4.13 -3.14 -21.14
CA MET A 27 -3.25 -3.96 -21.97
C MET A 27 -3.51 -5.45 -21.77
N LEU A 28 -3.68 -5.91 -20.53
CA LEU A 28 -3.98 -7.30 -20.22
C LEU A 28 -5.36 -7.72 -20.69
N ARG A 29 -6.34 -6.82 -20.60
CA ARG A 29 -7.71 -7.07 -21.06
C ARG A 29 -7.79 -7.31 -22.58
N VAL A 30 -6.90 -6.71 -23.35
CA VAL A 30 -6.79 -7.00 -24.80
C VAL A 30 -6.30 -8.43 -25.05
N GLN A 31 -5.48 -8.98 -24.12
CA GLN A 31 -4.89 -10.32 -24.23
C GLN A 31 -5.71 -11.38 -23.48
N HIS A 32 -6.40 -11.01 -22.43
CA HIS A 32 -7.15 -11.89 -21.53
C HIS A 32 -8.54 -11.31 -21.28
N GLU A 33 -9.55 -12.17 -21.32
CA GLU A 33 -10.94 -11.73 -21.20
C GLU A 33 -11.34 -11.18 -19.82
N ASP A 34 -10.59 -11.54 -18.77
CA ASP A 34 -10.96 -11.24 -17.38
C ASP A 34 -9.77 -10.70 -16.57
N VAL A 35 -9.89 -9.46 -16.10
CA VAL A 35 -8.90 -8.76 -15.27
C VAL A 35 -9.56 -8.25 -14.00
N GLY A 36 -9.04 -8.63 -12.83
CA GLY A 36 -9.47 -8.15 -11.53
C GLY A 36 -8.46 -7.18 -10.91
N LEU A 37 -8.95 -6.13 -10.25
CA LEU A 37 -8.15 -5.17 -9.52
C LEU A 37 -8.33 -5.35 -8.01
N ASP A 38 -7.23 -5.55 -7.30
CA ASP A 38 -7.19 -5.56 -5.85
C ASP A 38 -6.46 -4.31 -5.35
N VAL A 39 -7.01 -3.65 -4.35
CA VAL A 39 -6.35 -2.56 -3.64
C VAL A 39 -6.08 -2.99 -2.21
N LEU A 40 -4.81 -3.03 -1.84
CA LEU A 40 -4.34 -3.25 -0.48
C LEU A 40 -3.87 -1.92 0.10
N TYR A 41 -4.51 -1.46 1.17
CA TYR A 41 -4.03 -0.35 1.96
C TYR A 41 -3.32 -0.86 3.20
N VAL A 42 -2.04 -0.52 3.35
CA VAL A 42 -1.24 -0.89 4.52
C VAL A 42 -1.10 0.31 5.46
N ILE A 43 -1.60 0.16 6.67
CA ILE A 43 -1.26 1.07 7.78
C ILE A 43 0.10 0.63 8.30
N GLU A 44 1.14 1.39 7.95
CA GLU A 44 2.52 0.99 8.26
C GLU A 44 2.80 1.12 9.76
N SER A 45 3.26 0.04 10.38
CA SER A 45 3.56 -0.02 11.82
C SER A 45 4.62 0.99 12.23
N ASP A 46 5.57 1.29 11.35
CA ASP A 46 6.64 2.25 11.62
C ASP A 46 6.10 3.68 11.76
N ASP A 47 5.07 4.04 11.01
CA ASP A 47 4.42 5.35 11.12
C ASP A 47 3.73 5.51 12.49
N LEU A 48 3.10 4.45 12.99
CA LEU A 48 2.47 4.43 14.31
C LEU A 48 3.49 4.42 15.44
N ALA A 49 4.58 3.66 15.30
CA ALA A 49 5.66 3.57 16.30
C ALA A 49 6.40 4.90 16.46
N GLU A 50 6.75 5.57 15.37
CA GLU A 50 7.44 6.86 15.39
C GLU A 50 6.64 7.92 16.17
N VAL A 51 5.35 7.97 15.98
CA VAL A 51 4.48 8.89 16.73
C VAL A 51 4.36 8.44 18.18
N GLY A 52 4.23 7.15 18.45
CA GLY A 52 4.21 6.60 19.81
C GLY A 52 5.47 6.95 20.61
N GLU A 53 6.65 6.92 19.98
CA GLU A 53 7.91 7.32 20.59
C GLU A 53 7.97 8.83 20.85
N ARG A 54 7.54 9.66 19.91
CA ARG A 54 7.48 11.13 20.08
C ARG A 54 6.57 11.52 21.24
N VAL A 55 5.39 10.92 21.32
CA VAL A 55 4.42 11.18 22.40
C VAL A 55 4.91 10.63 23.74
N GLY A 56 5.57 9.47 23.74
CA GLY A 56 6.14 8.84 24.95
C GLY A 56 7.43 9.48 25.47
N GLY A 57 8.22 10.12 24.60
CA GLY A 57 9.49 10.78 24.95
C GLY A 57 9.34 12.09 25.69
N GLU A 58 8.20 12.72 25.63
CA GLU A 58 7.92 14.00 26.30
C GLU A 58 7.56 13.87 27.78
N GLY A 59 7.62 12.67 28.38
CA GLY A 59 7.58 12.45 29.84
C GLY A 59 6.35 12.95 30.59
N PHE A 60 5.43 13.61 29.93
CA PHE A 60 4.33 14.38 30.53
C PHE A 60 2.97 13.71 30.43
N LEU A 61 2.86 12.69 29.57
CA LEU A 61 1.59 12.02 29.31
C LEU A 61 1.61 10.62 29.95
N GLY A 62 0.72 10.39 30.88
CA GLY A 62 0.42 9.05 31.39
C GLY A 62 -0.04 8.10 30.28
N MET A 63 -0.20 6.81 30.59
CA MET A 63 -0.57 5.76 29.62
C MET A 63 -1.86 6.08 28.83
N SER A 64 -2.85 6.72 29.47
CA SER A 64 -4.15 7.02 28.87
C SER A 64 -4.10 8.02 27.71
N PRO A 65 -3.43 9.19 27.83
CA PRO A 65 -3.28 10.11 26.72
C PRO A 65 -2.50 9.55 25.53
N LYS A 66 -1.51 8.68 25.77
CA LYS A 66 -0.76 8.00 24.70
C LYS A 66 -1.69 7.08 23.89
N GLN A 67 -2.55 6.31 24.56
CA GLN A 67 -3.51 5.44 23.88
C GLN A 67 -4.54 6.24 23.07
N GLU A 68 -5.04 7.34 23.62
CA GLU A 68 -5.97 8.23 22.90
C GLU A 68 -5.34 8.81 21.62
N VAL A 69 -4.07 9.22 21.67
CA VAL A 69 -3.35 9.71 20.48
C VAL A 69 -3.17 8.61 19.45
N LEU A 70 -2.81 7.39 19.86
CA LEU A 70 -2.69 6.25 18.94
C LEU A 70 -4.02 5.90 18.29
N ASP A 71 -5.13 5.94 19.04
CA ASP A 71 -6.47 5.67 18.53
C ASP A 71 -6.91 6.74 17.52
N LEU A 72 -6.61 8.02 17.79
CA LEU A 72 -6.89 9.14 16.86
C LEU A 72 -6.09 8.99 15.56
N LEU A 73 -4.83 8.58 15.65
CA LEU A 73 -3.98 8.34 14.48
C LEU A 73 -4.48 7.15 13.66
N ALA A 74 -4.83 6.06 14.30
CA ALA A 74 -5.42 4.90 13.62
C ALA A 74 -6.71 5.28 12.89
N ALA A 75 -7.57 6.08 13.52
CA ALA A 75 -8.79 6.60 12.90
C ALA A 75 -8.51 7.53 11.71
N GLU A 76 -7.46 8.36 11.78
CA GLU A 76 -7.05 9.23 10.66
C GLU A 76 -6.49 8.42 9.50
N HIS A 77 -5.64 7.43 9.77
CA HIS A 77 -5.15 6.51 8.75
C HIS A 77 -6.29 5.74 8.08
N HIS A 78 -7.27 5.29 8.83
CA HIS A 78 -8.45 4.64 8.28
C HIS A 78 -9.27 5.57 7.38
N ARG A 79 -9.50 6.81 7.79
CA ARG A 79 -10.17 7.83 6.94
C ARG A 79 -9.41 8.12 5.66
N MET A 80 -8.08 8.17 5.75
CA MET A 80 -7.22 8.37 4.58
C MET A 80 -7.28 7.16 3.65
N ALA A 81 -7.29 5.95 4.19
CA ALA A 81 -7.47 4.71 3.43
C ALA A 81 -8.77 4.74 2.62
N LEU A 82 -9.89 5.04 3.27
CA LEU A 82 -11.19 5.13 2.59
C LEU A 82 -11.20 6.18 1.47
N ARG A 83 -10.57 7.32 1.69
CA ARG A 83 -10.46 8.39 0.71
C ARG A 83 -9.63 7.98 -0.50
N ARG A 84 -8.48 7.32 -0.29
CA ARG A 84 -7.61 6.82 -1.35
C ARG A 84 -8.28 5.72 -2.16
N VAL A 85 -8.93 4.79 -1.47
CA VAL A 85 -9.67 3.71 -2.13
C VAL A 85 -10.82 4.24 -2.97
N HIS A 86 -11.54 5.25 -2.49
CA HIS A 86 -12.60 5.89 -3.26
C HIS A 86 -12.06 6.46 -4.58
N GLN A 87 -10.92 7.16 -4.53
CA GLN A 87 -10.24 7.71 -5.71
C GLN A 87 -9.84 6.60 -6.71
N VAL A 88 -9.29 5.49 -6.21
CA VAL A 88 -8.92 4.35 -7.07
C VAL A 88 -10.15 3.71 -7.68
N ARG A 89 -11.20 3.54 -6.90
CA ARG A 89 -12.46 2.94 -7.34
C ARG A 89 -13.12 3.77 -8.45
N GLU A 90 -13.25 5.09 -8.25
CA GLU A 90 -13.81 5.98 -9.28
C GLU A 90 -13.02 5.90 -10.60
N ALA A 91 -11.69 5.92 -10.52
CA ALA A 91 -10.85 5.80 -11.69
C ALA A 91 -11.01 4.43 -12.38
N ALA A 92 -11.08 3.34 -11.61
CA ALA A 92 -11.25 2.00 -12.14
C ALA A 92 -12.63 1.79 -12.79
N GLU A 93 -13.68 2.27 -12.14
CA GLU A 93 -15.06 2.20 -12.66
C GLU A 93 -15.22 2.95 -13.99
N ALA A 94 -14.53 4.10 -14.16
CA ALA A 94 -14.49 4.84 -15.41
C ALA A 94 -13.86 4.02 -16.56
N HIS A 95 -13.01 3.04 -16.26
CA HIS A 95 -12.44 2.07 -17.21
C HIS A 95 -13.22 0.75 -17.29
N GLY A 96 -14.31 0.62 -16.52
CA GLY A 96 -15.14 -0.58 -16.50
C GLY A 96 -14.58 -1.72 -15.66
N TYR A 97 -13.73 -1.42 -14.64
CA TYR A 97 -13.19 -2.39 -13.70
C TYR A 97 -13.89 -2.29 -12.33
N SER A 98 -14.07 -3.44 -11.70
CA SER A 98 -14.42 -3.51 -10.28
C SER A 98 -13.16 -3.62 -9.43
N VAL A 99 -13.23 -3.11 -8.19
CA VAL A 99 -12.11 -3.09 -7.25
C VAL A 99 -12.47 -3.82 -5.97
N THR A 100 -11.63 -4.76 -5.57
CA THR A 100 -11.66 -5.36 -4.23
C THR A 100 -10.73 -4.57 -3.32
N PHE A 101 -11.20 -4.21 -2.13
CA PHE A 101 -10.44 -3.45 -1.16
C PHE A 101 -10.15 -4.26 0.11
N THR A 102 -8.91 -4.15 0.58
CA THR A 102 -8.48 -4.73 1.87
C THR A 102 -7.58 -3.74 2.59
N GLU A 103 -7.82 -3.55 3.88
CA GLU A 103 -6.99 -2.77 4.79
C GLU A 103 -6.28 -3.70 5.77
N VAL A 104 -5.00 -3.49 5.98
CA VAL A 104 -4.19 -4.25 6.95
C VAL A 104 -3.24 -3.32 7.69
N GLN A 105 -2.83 -3.72 8.89
CA GLN A 105 -1.78 -3.04 9.64
C GLN A 105 -0.55 -3.94 9.71
N GLY A 106 0.64 -3.38 9.50
CA GLY A 106 1.90 -4.12 9.59
C GLY A 106 3.04 -3.47 8.82
N ARG A 107 4.09 -4.23 8.57
CA ARG A 107 5.18 -3.81 7.71
C ARG A 107 4.73 -3.91 6.25
N PHE A 108 5.07 -2.90 5.46
CA PHE A 108 4.59 -2.78 4.09
C PHE A 108 4.91 -4.01 3.23
N ALA A 109 6.18 -4.38 3.14
CA ALA A 109 6.60 -5.49 2.29
C ALA A 109 5.97 -6.83 2.71
N ASP A 110 5.99 -7.14 4.02
CA ASP A 110 5.42 -8.39 4.53
C ASP A 110 3.90 -8.48 4.27
N SER A 111 3.19 -7.36 4.40
CA SER A 111 1.76 -7.26 4.15
C SER A 111 1.42 -7.48 2.67
N VAL A 112 2.19 -6.84 1.77
CA VAL A 112 2.03 -6.96 0.31
C VAL A 112 2.27 -8.40 -0.14
N ILE A 113 3.36 -9.01 0.29
CA ILE A 113 3.73 -10.38 -0.09
C ILE A 113 2.69 -11.38 0.40
N ARG A 114 2.29 -11.30 1.66
CA ARG A 114 1.25 -12.17 2.23
C ARG A 114 -0.08 -12.05 1.49
N TYR A 115 -0.45 -10.83 1.11
CA TYR A 115 -1.67 -10.62 0.33
C TYR A 115 -1.55 -11.22 -1.06
N ALA A 116 -0.44 -10.97 -1.76
CA ALA A 116 -0.20 -11.47 -3.11
C ALA A 116 -0.17 -13.01 -3.16
N GLU A 117 0.44 -13.67 -2.18
CA GLU A 117 0.42 -15.12 -2.05
C GLU A 117 -1.00 -15.67 -1.88
N LYS A 118 -1.76 -15.07 -0.96
CA LYS A 118 -3.12 -15.53 -0.64
C LYS A 118 -4.08 -15.36 -1.82
N HIS A 119 -3.93 -14.30 -2.60
CA HIS A 119 -4.84 -13.95 -3.68
C HIS A 119 -4.32 -14.26 -5.08
N LEU A 120 -3.10 -14.83 -5.17
CA LEU A 120 -2.45 -15.21 -6.43
C LEU A 120 -2.42 -14.05 -7.42
N ASN A 121 -1.92 -12.89 -6.98
CA ASN A 121 -1.81 -11.73 -7.84
C ASN A 121 -0.68 -11.91 -8.86
N ASP A 122 -0.99 -11.69 -10.14
CA ASP A 122 -0.07 -11.84 -11.27
C ASP A 122 0.83 -10.61 -11.44
N LEU A 123 0.35 -9.46 -11.03
CA LEU A 123 1.03 -8.18 -11.13
C LEU A 123 0.87 -7.39 -9.84
N ILE A 124 1.96 -6.87 -9.32
CA ILE A 124 2.00 -6.06 -8.09
C ILE A 124 2.56 -4.69 -8.44
N LEU A 125 1.75 -3.64 -8.25
CA LEU A 125 2.14 -2.25 -8.49
C LEU A 125 2.30 -1.53 -7.15
N ILE A 126 3.45 -0.91 -6.98
CA ILE A 126 3.79 -0.11 -5.80
C ILE A 126 4.52 1.17 -6.22
N THR A 127 4.53 2.15 -5.33
CA THR A 127 5.37 3.34 -5.48
C THR A 127 6.29 3.51 -4.27
N ARG A 128 7.34 4.32 -4.42
CA ARG A 128 8.24 4.63 -3.32
C ARG A 128 7.52 5.49 -2.27
N ALA A 129 7.96 5.40 -1.03
CA ALA A 129 7.45 6.27 0.01
C ALA A 129 7.91 7.71 -0.24
N ASP A 130 6.99 8.65 -0.11
CA ASP A 130 7.29 10.07 -0.04
C ASP A 130 7.89 10.41 1.35
N ARG A 131 9.17 10.10 1.51
CA ARG A 131 9.94 10.30 2.75
C ARG A 131 11.27 10.98 2.45
N PRO A 132 11.82 11.79 3.39
CA PRO A 132 13.14 12.38 3.27
C PRO A 132 14.21 11.33 2.99
N PHE A 133 15.19 11.69 2.17
CA PHE A 133 16.29 10.79 1.76
C PHE A 133 17.01 10.11 2.92
N ILE A 134 17.20 10.79 4.05
CA ILE A 134 17.87 10.26 5.25
C ILE A 134 17.12 9.05 5.81
N SER A 135 15.79 9.07 5.82
CA SER A 135 14.98 7.94 6.29
C SER A 135 15.13 6.71 5.41
N ARG A 136 15.30 6.91 4.11
CA ARG A 136 15.48 5.80 3.14
C ARG A 136 16.79 5.07 3.35
N VAL A 137 17.85 5.79 3.70
CA VAL A 137 19.19 5.19 3.91
C VAL A 137 19.26 4.40 5.22
N LEU A 138 18.60 4.89 6.26
CA LEU A 138 18.68 4.26 7.60
C LEU A 138 17.80 3.02 7.77
N PHE A 139 16.65 2.95 7.10
CA PHE A 139 15.66 1.88 7.31
C PHE A 139 15.57 0.87 6.17
N GLY A 140 16.40 0.97 5.14
CA GLY A 140 16.29 0.18 3.93
C GLY A 140 14.97 0.49 3.19
N SER A 141 14.90 0.16 1.92
CA SER A 141 13.68 0.40 1.16
C SER A 141 12.75 -0.80 1.26
N GLU A 142 11.60 -0.62 1.89
CA GLU A 142 10.51 -1.60 1.86
C GLU A 142 10.05 -1.88 0.42
N THR A 143 10.21 -0.91 -0.47
CA THR A 143 9.91 -1.03 -1.90
C THR A 143 10.78 -2.10 -2.57
N GLU A 144 12.10 -2.02 -2.43
CA GLU A 144 13.03 -3.04 -2.95
C GLU A 144 12.84 -4.40 -2.25
N ARG A 145 12.41 -4.38 -1.00
CA ARG A 145 12.11 -5.59 -0.26
C ARG A 145 10.91 -6.33 -0.85
N VAL A 146 9.87 -5.63 -1.30
CA VAL A 146 8.73 -6.25 -2.01
C VAL A 146 9.22 -6.97 -3.26
N ASP A 147 10.02 -6.32 -4.11
CA ASP A 147 10.53 -6.93 -5.34
C ASP A 147 11.39 -8.17 -5.05
N ARG A 148 12.31 -8.07 -4.08
CA ARG A 148 13.16 -9.18 -3.68
C ARG A 148 12.37 -10.38 -3.15
N LEU A 149 11.39 -10.14 -2.27
CA LEU A 149 10.56 -11.19 -1.70
C LEU A 149 9.66 -11.84 -2.75
N ALA A 150 9.04 -11.04 -3.62
CA ALA A 150 8.21 -11.55 -4.70
C ALA A 150 9.01 -12.48 -5.64
N ARG A 151 10.22 -12.09 -6.00
CA ARG A 151 11.11 -12.92 -6.82
C ARG A 151 11.52 -14.21 -6.10
N ARG A 152 11.87 -14.12 -4.82
CA ARG A 152 12.24 -15.29 -4.01
C ARG A 152 11.12 -16.32 -3.94
N ASP A 153 9.89 -15.85 -3.76
CA ASP A 153 8.72 -16.70 -3.51
C ASP A 153 7.97 -17.05 -4.81
N GLY A 154 8.51 -16.64 -5.96
CA GLY A 154 7.93 -16.94 -7.28
C GLY A 154 6.56 -16.32 -7.52
N LEU A 155 6.32 -15.17 -6.91
CA LEU A 155 5.06 -14.41 -7.05
C LEU A 155 5.02 -13.62 -8.36
N GLY A 156 3.90 -12.92 -8.57
CA GLY A 156 3.69 -12.09 -9.74
C GLY A 156 4.76 -11.00 -9.93
N LYS A 157 4.80 -10.44 -11.13
CA LYS A 157 5.73 -9.37 -11.50
C LYS A 157 5.49 -8.13 -10.65
N VAL A 158 6.56 -7.53 -10.11
CA VAL A 158 6.49 -6.25 -9.39
C VAL A 158 6.86 -5.11 -10.33
N ILE A 159 6.03 -4.08 -10.37
CA ILE A 159 6.31 -2.80 -11.03
C ILE A 159 6.39 -1.73 -9.95
N ILE A 160 7.54 -1.06 -9.90
CA ILE A 160 7.77 0.08 -9.00
C ILE A 160 7.63 1.35 -9.82
N LYS A 161 6.65 2.19 -9.48
CA LYS A 161 6.53 3.52 -10.06
C LYS A 161 7.45 4.46 -9.30
N ASP A 162 8.42 5.01 -9.99
CA ASP A 162 9.23 6.12 -9.52
C ASP A 162 8.53 7.45 -9.86
N ASP A 163 8.55 8.39 -8.92
CA ASP A 163 8.02 9.74 -9.11
C ASP A 163 9.04 10.61 -9.83
#